data_537d9e418749ab6ff9a6908dda818b73
#
_entry.id   537d9e418749ab6ff9a6908dda818b73
#
_cell.length_a   1.000
_cell.length_b   1.000
_cell.length_c   1.000
_cell.angle_alpha   90.00
_cell.angle_beta   90.00
_cell.angle_gamma   90.00
#
_symmetry.space_group_name_H-M   'P 1'
#
loop_
_entity.id
_entity.type
_entity.pdbx_description
1 polymer ?
#
loop_
_entity_poly.entity_id
_entity_poly.type
_entity_poly.pdbx_seq_one_letter_code
_entity_poly.pdbx_strand_id
1 'polypeptide(L)'
;MGRRMPIFDAGVFSRLLAAFCRSGGCHVAICLALLSLFVLPTAPSVEAASDGTPTVEQYAAHVGGRIVPAGELVLDGSRLVCGRRPTVLDSTLDDYGAAYPGFLILNPKLIARVPKAVKLWIYSHECGHQFRGPDEEVADCFAVQRGRRQRWLTTDGLQQICKFIGPAKGSSMHYSGPHRCRIMRQCFVDRRVR
;
A
#
# COMPACT_ATOMS: atom_id res chain seq x y z
N MET A 1 -27.03 -20.19 -7.79
CA MET A 1 -27.38 -19.96 -9.21
C MET A 1 -26.33 -19.04 -9.80
N GLY A 2 -25.29 -19.59 -10.40
CA GLY A 2 -24.16 -18.83 -10.98
C GLY A 2 -24.41 -18.63 -12.47
N ARG A 3 -24.43 -17.38 -12.92
CA ARG A 3 -24.41 -17.06 -14.35
C ARG A 3 -22.95 -16.95 -14.81
N ARG A 4 -22.58 -17.84 -15.73
CA ARG A 4 -21.32 -17.75 -16.48
C ARG A 4 -21.46 -16.70 -17.57
N MET A 5 -20.49 -15.78 -17.68
CA MET A 5 -20.37 -14.89 -18.84
C MET A 5 -19.81 -15.66 -20.03
N PRO A 6 -20.24 -15.37 -21.26
CA PRO A 6 -19.73 -16.02 -22.46
C PRO A 6 -18.32 -15.49 -22.80
N ILE A 7 -17.44 -16.43 -23.12
CA ILE A 7 -16.10 -16.17 -23.66
C ILE A 7 -16.27 -15.79 -25.14
N PHE A 8 -15.82 -14.61 -25.53
CA PHE A 8 -15.79 -14.20 -26.93
C PHE A 8 -14.70 -14.99 -27.67
N ASP A 9 -15.15 -15.81 -28.60
CA ASP A 9 -14.29 -16.62 -29.45
C ASP A 9 -13.66 -15.76 -30.57
N ALA A 10 -12.33 -15.65 -30.53
CA ALA A 10 -11.52 -14.87 -31.50
C ALA A 10 -11.45 -15.54 -32.91
N GLY A 11 -12.18 -16.63 -33.13
CA GLY A 11 -12.11 -17.42 -34.36
C GLY A 11 -12.95 -16.92 -35.55
N VAL A 12 -13.87 -15.98 -35.35
CA VAL A 12 -14.81 -15.58 -36.41
C VAL A 12 -14.25 -14.48 -37.32
N PHE A 13 -13.27 -13.71 -36.89
CA PHE A 13 -12.71 -12.61 -37.70
C PHE A 13 -11.69 -13.07 -38.80
N SER A 14 -11.13 -14.27 -38.67
CA SER A 14 -10.14 -14.77 -39.63
C SER A 14 -10.74 -15.39 -40.90
N ARG A 15 -12.04 -15.71 -40.89
CA ARG A 15 -12.67 -16.38 -42.06
C ARG A 15 -13.31 -15.42 -43.08
N LEU A 16 -13.50 -14.15 -42.75
CA LEU A 16 -14.07 -13.15 -43.64
C LEU A 16 -13.06 -12.48 -44.58
N LEU A 17 -11.76 -12.53 -44.28
CA LEU A 17 -10.71 -11.96 -45.10
C LEU A 17 -10.22 -12.92 -46.24
N ALA A 18 -10.50 -14.21 -46.13
CA ALA A 18 -10.08 -15.20 -47.13
C ALA A 18 -11.02 -15.31 -48.34
N ALA A 19 -12.22 -14.76 -48.30
CA ALA A 19 -13.22 -14.87 -49.37
C ALA A 19 -13.10 -13.78 -50.42
N PHE A 20 -12.35 -12.71 -50.22
CA PHE A 20 -12.30 -11.57 -51.14
C PHE A 20 -11.14 -11.58 -52.15
N CYS A 21 -10.19 -12.52 -52.02
CA CYS A 21 -9.03 -12.60 -52.92
C CYS A 21 -9.14 -13.65 -54.02
N ARG A 22 -10.34 -14.18 -54.33
CA ARG A 22 -10.48 -15.29 -55.33
C ARG A 22 -11.07 -14.91 -56.65
N SER A 23 -11.36 -13.65 -56.94
CA SER A 23 -11.71 -13.15 -58.27
C SER A 23 -10.64 -12.23 -58.77
N GLY A 24 -9.83 -12.72 -59.72
CA GLY A 24 -8.66 -11.99 -60.27
C GLY A 24 -9.08 -10.65 -60.86
N GLY A 25 -8.39 -9.61 -60.44
CA GLY A 25 -8.50 -8.28 -60.99
C GLY A 25 -8.48 -7.14 -59.98
N CYS A 26 -7.73 -7.23 -58.88
CA CYS A 26 -7.58 -6.13 -57.97
C CYS A 26 -6.29 -5.34 -58.28
N HIS A 27 -6.43 -4.17 -58.87
CA HIS A 27 -5.30 -3.25 -59.14
C HIS A 27 -4.59 -2.88 -57.84
N VAL A 28 -3.29 -3.06 -57.79
CA VAL A 28 -2.36 -2.80 -56.67
C VAL A 28 -2.47 -1.36 -56.12
N ALA A 29 -3.04 -0.44 -56.88
CA ALA A 29 -3.19 0.97 -56.53
C ALA A 29 -4.27 1.26 -55.46
N ILE A 30 -5.24 0.34 -55.23
CA ILE A 30 -6.34 0.60 -54.27
C ILE A 30 -5.98 0.11 -52.86
N CYS A 31 -5.04 -0.86 -52.75
CA CYS A 31 -4.64 -1.37 -51.42
C CYS A 31 -3.73 -0.42 -50.64
N LEU A 32 -3.04 0.54 -51.29
CA LEU A 32 -2.17 1.51 -50.63
C LEU A 32 -2.93 2.71 -50.05
N ALA A 33 -4.12 3.01 -50.56
CA ALA A 33 -4.93 4.16 -50.10
C ALA A 33 -5.75 3.88 -48.83
N LEU A 34 -5.93 2.61 -48.45
CA LEU A 34 -6.75 2.24 -47.28
C LEU A 34 -5.93 1.98 -46.00
N LEU A 35 -4.58 2.02 -46.07
CA LEU A 35 -3.72 1.86 -44.89
C LEU A 35 -3.48 3.17 -44.11
N SER A 36 -3.93 4.31 -44.62
CA SER A 36 -3.55 5.63 -44.07
C SER A 36 -4.58 6.23 -43.11
N LEU A 37 -5.65 5.54 -42.71
CA LEU A 37 -6.77 6.16 -41.98
C LEU A 37 -7.12 5.51 -40.63
N PHE A 38 -6.26 4.65 -40.06
CA PHE A 38 -6.38 4.24 -38.67
C PHE A 38 -5.37 4.99 -37.78
N VAL A 39 -5.44 6.31 -37.77
CA VAL A 39 -4.98 7.08 -36.62
C VAL A 39 -6.04 6.87 -35.53
N LEU A 40 -5.81 5.87 -34.66
CA LEU A 40 -6.57 5.74 -33.43
C LEU A 40 -6.41 7.04 -32.65
N PRO A 41 -7.50 7.78 -32.32
CA PRO A 41 -7.36 8.90 -31.42
C PRO A 41 -6.79 8.35 -30.10
N THR A 42 -5.59 8.77 -29.74
CA THR A 42 -5.08 8.60 -28.38
C THR A 42 -6.08 9.31 -27.48
N ALA A 43 -6.88 8.53 -26.75
CA ALA A 43 -7.73 9.11 -25.73
C ALA A 43 -6.84 9.94 -24.78
N PRO A 44 -7.21 11.19 -24.50
CA PRO A 44 -6.47 11.97 -23.51
C PRO A 44 -6.46 11.18 -22.24
N SER A 45 -5.27 10.91 -21.70
CA SER A 45 -5.10 10.36 -20.37
C SER A 45 -5.81 11.35 -19.44
N VAL A 46 -6.91 10.92 -18.83
CA VAL A 46 -7.55 11.68 -17.75
C VAL A 46 -6.54 11.64 -16.62
N GLU A 47 -5.72 12.66 -16.53
CA GLU A 47 -4.87 12.93 -15.39
C GLU A 47 -5.83 13.17 -14.23
N ALA A 48 -5.95 12.16 -13.35
CA ALA A 48 -6.78 12.27 -12.15
C ALA A 48 -6.23 13.48 -11.38
N ALA A 49 -7.07 14.49 -11.16
CA ALA A 49 -6.74 15.64 -10.34
C ALA A 49 -6.25 15.11 -8.99
N SER A 50 -4.96 15.25 -8.70
CA SER A 50 -4.42 14.90 -7.40
C SER A 50 -4.99 15.90 -6.40
N ASP A 51 -5.53 15.41 -5.30
CA ASP A 51 -5.99 16.21 -4.15
C ASP A 51 -4.82 16.90 -3.40
N GLY A 52 -3.67 17.03 -4.04
CA GLY A 52 -2.43 17.55 -3.47
C GLY A 52 -1.61 16.49 -2.73
N THR A 53 -2.11 15.26 -2.59
CA THR A 53 -1.36 14.15 -1.98
C THR A 53 -0.35 13.59 -3.00
N PRO A 54 0.96 13.54 -2.69
CA PRO A 54 1.96 13.01 -3.61
C PRO A 54 1.77 11.51 -3.82
N THR A 55 2.08 11.02 -5.02
CA THR A 55 2.23 9.57 -5.24
C THR A 55 3.45 9.05 -4.49
N VAL A 56 3.54 7.73 -4.31
CA VAL A 56 4.69 7.10 -3.63
C VAL A 56 6.01 7.40 -4.37
N GLU A 57 5.97 7.45 -5.70
CA GLU A 57 7.13 7.77 -6.54
C GLU A 57 7.55 9.23 -6.38
N GLN A 58 6.59 10.16 -6.37
CA GLN A 58 6.85 11.58 -6.17
C GLN A 58 7.45 11.84 -4.78
N TYR A 59 6.87 11.23 -3.74
CA TYR A 59 7.40 11.34 -2.39
C TYR A 59 8.82 10.77 -2.30
N ALA A 60 9.03 9.54 -2.77
CA ALA A 60 10.34 8.90 -2.72
C ALA A 60 11.42 9.69 -3.48
N ALA A 61 11.09 10.23 -4.66
CA ALA A 61 12.00 11.08 -5.43
C ALA A 61 12.35 12.37 -4.69
N HIS A 62 11.36 13.00 -4.03
CA HIS A 62 11.56 14.24 -3.28
C HIS A 62 12.52 14.07 -2.10
N VAL A 63 12.40 12.97 -1.34
CA VAL A 63 13.22 12.73 -0.14
C VAL A 63 14.48 11.89 -0.44
N GLY A 64 14.69 11.43 -1.67
CA GLY A 64 15.74 10.46 -2.00
C GLY A 64 15.53 9.10 -1.32
N GLY A 65 14.28 8.75 -1.04
CA GLY A 65 13.89 7.53 -0.35
C GLY A 65 13.84 6.31 -1.26
N ARG A 66 13.89 5.10 -0.68
CA ARG A 66 13.78 3.84 -1.41
C ARG A 66 12.40 3.23 -1.24
N ILE A 67 11.70 2.98 -2.34
CA ILE A 67 10.42 2.26 -2.34
C ILE A 67 10.69 0.76 -2.13
N VAL A 68 9.98 0.17 -1.17
CA VAL A 68 9.90 -1.28 -0.95
C VAL A 68 8.50 -1.72 -1.35
N PRO A 69 8.35 -2.61 -2.34
CA PRO A 69 7.05 -3.09 -2.78
C PRO A 69 6.23 -3.71 -1.66
N ALA A 70 4.90 -3.73 -1.83
CA ALA A 70 3.99 -4.29 -0.83
C ALA A 70 4.34 -5.76 -0.52
N GLY A 71 4.53 -6.05 0.77
CA GLY A 71 4.86 -7.38 1.25
C GLY A 71 6.33 -7.81 1.10
N GLU A 72 7.22 -6.93 0.64
CA GLU A 72 8.65 -7.24 0.52
C GLU A 72 9.48 -6.70 1.69
N LEU A 73 8.91 -5.83 2.52
CA LEU A 73 9.62 -5.33 3.69
C LEU A 73 9.82 -6.45 4.72
N VAL A 74 11.07 -6.62 5.14
CA VAL A 74 11.45 -7.55 6.21
C VAL A 74 12.15 -6.77 7.32
N LEU A 75 11.63 -6.84 8.54
CA LEU A 75 12.26 -6.29 9.75
C LEU A 75 12.52 -7.43 10.74
N ASP A 76 13.77 -7.61 11.17
CA ASP A 76 14.21 -8.64 12.11
C ASP A 76 13.62 -10.04 11.80
N GLY A 77 13.69 -10.43 10.51
CA GLY A 77 13.21 -11.73 10.02
C GLY A 77 11.68 -11.82 9.87
N SER A 78 10.94 -10.76 10.17
CA SER A 78 9.49 -10.72 10.00
C SER A 78 9.12 -10.00 8.71
N ARG A 79 8.44 -10.70 7.80
CA ARG A 79 7.87 -10.09 6.59
C ARG A 79 6.63 -9.27 6.96
N LEU A 80 6.59 -8.02 6.52
CA LEU A 80 5.54 -7.06 6.86
C LEU A 80 4.67 -6.78 5.64
N VAL A 81 3.35 -6.78 5.85
CA VAL A 81 2.36 -6.59 4.79
C VAL A 81 1.31 -5.59 5.26
N CYS A 82 1.03 -4.55 4.48
CA CYS A 82 -0.07 -3.61 4.71
C CYS A 82 -0.99 -3.57 3.49
N GLY A 83 -1.69 -4.67 3.23
CA GLY A 83 -2.46 -4.83 2.01
C GLY A 83 -1.54 -4.72 0.77
N ARG A 84 -1.93 -3.89 -0.19
CA ARG A 84 -1.13 -3.60 -1.40
C ARG A 84 -0.29 -2.31 -1.29
N ARG A 85 -0.12 -1.77 -0.09
CA ARG A 85 0.57 -0.51 0.13
C ARG A 85 2.07 -0.72 0.19
N PRO A 86 2.88 -0.02 -0.63
CA PRO A 86 4.33 -0.04 -0.53
C PRO A 86 4.79 0.75 0.70
N THR A 87 6.07 0.60 1.02
CA THR A 87 6.73 1.37 2.09
C THR A 87 7.91 2.14 1.52
N VAL A 88 7.99 3.43 1.80
CA VAL A 88 9.19 4.24 1.49
C VAL A 88 10.12 4.20 2.69
N LEU A 89 11.38 3.87 2.46
CA LEU A 89 12.45 4.02 3.45
C LEU A 89 13.06 5.42 3.28
N ASP A 90 12.73 6.30 4.21
CA ASP A 90 13.17 7.69 4.23
C ASP A 90 14.04 7.95 5.45
N SER A 91 15.34 8.17 5.22
CA SER A 91 16.32 8.45 6.30
C SER A 91 16.28 9.90 6.80
N THR A 92 15.45 10.74 6.21
CA THR A 92 15.32 12.17 6.57
C THR A 92 14.06 12.44 7.38
N LEU A 93 13.12 11.47 7.43
CA LEU A 93 11.94 11.57 8.30
C LEU A 93 12.39 11.80 9.75
N ASP A 94 11.83 12.79 10.42
CA ASP A 94 12.12 13.14 11.82
C ASP A 94 11.42 12.24 12.85
N ASP A 95 10.63 11.26 12.38
CA ASP A 95 9.95 10.25 13.19
C ASP A 95 10.33 8.83 12.74
N TYR A 96 9.90 7.83 13.50
CA TYR A 96 10.14 6.41 13.23
C TYR A 96 9.33 5.90 12.03
N GLY A 97 8.10 6.40 11.85
CA GLY A 97 7.20 6.06 10.78
C GLY A 97 6.15 7.12 10.53
N ALA A 98 5.50 7.04 9.40
CA ALA A 98 4.36 7.86 9.03
C ALA A 98 3.47 7.12 8.03
N ALA A 99 2.21 7.51 7.94
CA ALA A 99 1.25 7.00 6.96
C ALA A 99 0.79 8.13 6.04
N TYR A 100 1.02 7.95 4.74
CA TYR A 100 0.37 8.76 3.71
C TYR A 100 -0.74 7.97 3.02
N PRO A 101 -1.75 8.62 2.45
CA PRO A 101 -2.75 7.91 1.66
C PRO A 101 -2.09 7.03 0.60
N GLY A 102 -2.26 5.71 0.72
CA GLY A 102 -1.76 4.73 -0.24
C GLY A 102 -0.38 4.14 0.03
N PHE A 103 0.45 4.69 0.91
CA PHE A 103 1.76 4.14 1.26
C PHE A 103 2.17 4.44 2.70
N LEU A 104 3.20 3.74 3.16
CA LEU A 104 3.82 3.93 4.48
C LEU A 104 5.21 4.51 4.31
N ILE A 105 5.70 5.18 5.36
CA ILE A 105 7.07 5.69 5.43
C ILE A 105 7.69 5.15 6.70
N LEU A 106 8.96 4.74 6.62
CA LEU A 106 9.75 4.36 7.79
C LEU A 106 11.13 5.01 7.71
N ASN A 107 11.60 5.53 8.83
CA ASN A 107 13.00 5.94 8.94
C ASN A 107 13.87 4.72 9.30
N PRO A 108 14.68 4.18 8.35
CA PRO A 108 15.46 2.99 8.59
C PRO A 108 16.54 3.18 9.67
N LYS A 109 17.07 4.41 9.84
CA LYS A 109 18.08 4.72 10.86
C LYS A 109 17.50 4.68 12.26
N LEU A 110 16.28 5.20 12.45
CA LEU A 110 15.61 5.20 13.76
C LEU A 110 15.04 3.80 14.07
N ILE A 111 14.41 3.16 13.12
CA ILE A 111 13.89 1.80 13.26
C ILE A 111 14.98 0.80 13.63
N ALA A 112 16.19 0.92 13.08
CA ALA A 112 17.29 0.02 13.41
C ALA A 112 17.65 0.02 14.91
N ARG A 113 17.37 1.10 15.63
CA ARG A 113 17.81 1.33 17.02
C ARG A 113 16.82 0.82 18.08
N VAL A 114 15.66 0.38 17.70
CA VAL A 114 14.60 -0.02 18.64
C VAL A 114 14.42 -1.55 18.66
N PRO A 115 13.87 -2.13 19.75
CA PRO A 115 13.61 -3.55 19.84
C PRO A 115 12.63 -4.05 18.77
N LYS A 116 12.70 -5.34 18.43
CA LYS A 116 11.84 -5.97 17.44
C LYS A 116 10.35 -5.69 17.66
N ALA A 117 9.85 -5.83 18.88
CA ALA A 117 8.44 -5.58 19.19
C ALA A 117 8.01 -4.15 18.86
N VAL A 118 8.89 -3.16 19.11
CA VAL A 118 8.66 -1.76 18.81
C VAL A 118 8.65 -1.52 17.29
N LYS A 119 9.60 -2.10 16.54
CA LYS A 119 9.63 -2.01 15.06
C LYS A 119 8.33 -2.49 14.45
N LEU A 120 7.87 -3.67 14.86
CA LEU A 120 6.66 -4.29 14.33
C LEU A 120 5.39 -3.53 14.73
N TRP A 121 5.40 -2.94 15.94
CA TRP A 121 4.31 -2.10 16.40
C TRP A 121 4.24 -0.81 15.58
N ILE A 122 5.35 -0.07 15.39
CA ILE A 122 5.39 1.14 14.57
C ILE A 122 4.81 0.86 13.18
N TYR A 123 5.35 -0.13 12.47
CA TYR A 123 4.82 -0.49 11.15
C TYR A 123 3.33 -0.82 11.17
N SER A 124 2.89 -1.55 12.19
CA SER A 124 1.49 -1.95 12.29
C SER A 124 0.57 -0.80 12.67
N HIS A 125 1.07 0.18 13.41
CA HIS A 125 0.38 1.43 13.74
C HIS A 125 0.16 2.28 12.48
N GLU A 126 1.21 2.52 11.69
CA GLU A 126 1.11 3.23 10.41
C GLU A 126 0.18 2.49 9.44
N CYS A 127 0.23 1.16 9.43
CA CYS A 127 -0.72 0.36 8.68
C CYS A 127 -2.16 0.51 9.22
N GLY A 128 -2.33 0.73 10.51
CA GLY A 128 -3.62 1.05 11.13
C GLY A 128 -4.25 2.28 10.51
N HIS A 129 -3.50 3.35 10.36
CA HIS A 129 -3.96 4.58 9.71
C HIS A 129 -4.46 4.36 8.27
N GLN A 130 -3.86 3.43 7.52
CA GLN A 130 -4.30 3.11 6.16
C GLN A 130 -5.70 2.49 6.07
N PHE A 131 -6.18 1.86 7.14
CA PHE A 131 -7.44 1.10 7.15
C PHE A 131 -8.48 1.65 8.12
N ARG A 132 -8.06 2.45 9.10
CA ARG A 132 -8.89 2.88 10.22
C ARG A 132 -8.98 4.41 10.35
N GLY A 133 -8.24 5.15 9.52
CA GLY A 133 -8.21 6.61 9.56
C GLY A 133 -7.21 7.18 10.58
N PRO A 134 -7.29 8.48 10.85
CA PRO A 134 -6.26 9.22 11.58
C PRO A 134 -6.31 9.08 13.10
N ASP A 135 -7.26 8.31 13.65
CA ASP A 135 -7.41 8.16 15.11
C ASP A 135 -6.27 7.31 15.69
N GLU A 136 -5.48 7.90 16.57
CA GLU A 136 -4.31 7.32 17.20
C GLU A 136 -4.62 6.12 18.11
N GLU A 137 -5.73 6.18 18.88
CA GLU A 137 -6.12 5.08 19.73
C GLU A 137 -6.57 3.87 18.91
N VAL A 138 -7.28 4.12 17.82
CA VAL A 138 -7.72 3.09 16.88
C VAL A 138 -6.51 2.46 16.18
N ALA A 139 -5.52 3.24 15.77
CA ALA A 139 -4.29 2.75 15.16
C ALA A 139 -3.45 1.92 16.15
N ASP A 140 -3.32 2.36 17.40
CA ASP A 140 -2.66 1.61 18.47
C ASP A 140 -3.35 0.27 18.75
N CYS A 141 -4.68 0.29 18.86
CA CYS A 141 -5.47 -0.91 19.05
C CYS A 141 -5.34 -1.89 17.87
N PHE A 142 -5.38 -1.37 16.63
CA PHE A 142 -5.16 -2.16 15.43
C PHE A 142 -3.79 -2.86 15.47
N ALA A 143 -2.72 -2.11 15.79
CA ALA A 143 -1.37 -2.64 15.85
C ALA A 143 -1.22 -3.78 16.87
N VAL A 144 -1.72 -3.56 18.07
CA VAL A 144 -1.65 -4.52 19.19
C VAL A 144 -2.46 -5.78 18.90
N GLN A 145 -3.68 -5.63 18.40
CA GLN A 145 -4.53 -6.77 18.05
C GLN A 145 -3.96 -7.56 16.87
N ARG A 146 -3.40 -6.88 15.87
CA ARG A 146 -2.69 -7.51 14.76
C ARG A 146 -1.49 -8.31 15.27
N GLY A 147 -0.67 -7.71 16.13
CA GLY A 147 0.50 -8.36 16.71
C GLY A 147 0.16 -9.62 17.48
N ARG A 148 -0.92 -9.58 18.26
CA ARG A 148 -1.43 -10.74 18.98
C ARG A 148 -1.93 -11.85 18.03
N ARG A 149 -2.72 -11.49 17.01
CA ARG A 149 -3.21 -12.46 16.01
C ARG A 149 -2.08 -13.11 15.22
N GLN A 150 -1.07 -12.33 14.85
CA GLN A 150 0.10 -12.81 14.13
C GLN A 150 1.18 -13.43 15.04
N ARG A 151 0.96 -13.47 16.35
CA ARG A 151 1.82 -14.10 17.37
C ARG A 151 3.22 -13.49 17.49
N TRP A 152 3.44 -12.28 17.00
CA TRP A 152 4.71 -11.59 17.22
C TRP A 152 4.67 -10.66 18.46
N LEU A 153 3.49 -10.30 18.98
CA LEU A 153 3.35 -9.48 20.17
C LEU A 153 2.96 -10.35 21.37
N THR A 154 3.87 -10.41 22.33
CA THR A 154 3.71 -11.01 23.65
C THR A 154 3.46 -9.93 24.70
N THR A 155 3.17 -10.32 25.95
CA THR A 155 3.09 -9.40 27.09
C THR A 155 4.40 -8.62 27.28
N ASP A 156 5.55 -9.31 27.17
CA ASP A 156 6.86 -8.67 27.28
C ASP A 156 7.12 -7.69 26.14
N GLY A 157 6.70 -8.05 24.90
CA GLY A 157 6.76 -7.13 23.75
C GLY A 157 5.92 -5.88 23.98
N LEU A 158 4.72 -6.01 24.56
CA LEU A 158 3.87 -4.87 24.89
C LEU A 158 4.52 -4.00 25.99
N GLN A 159 5.20 -4.61 26.97
CA GLN A 159 5.96 -3.85 27.98
C GLN A 159 7.11 -3.08 27.33
N GLN A 160 7.84 -3.65 26.38
CA GLN A 160 8.89 -2.97 25.63
C GLN A 160 8.33 -1.77 24.86
N ILE A 161 7.19 -1.90 24.20
CA ILE A 161 6.50 -0.80 23.51
C ILE A 161 6.12 0.29 24.51
N CYS A 162 5.49 -0.07 25.63
CA CYS A 162 5.11 0.87 26.68
C CYS A 162 6.32 1.60 27.30
N LYS A 163 7.45 0.93 27.47
CA LYS A 163 8.70 1.54 27.93
C LYS A 163 9.25 2.54 26.91
N PHE A 164 9.18 2.18 25.63
CA PHE A 164 9.66 3.02 24.53
C PHE A 164 8.87 4.33 24.43
N ILE A 165 7.53 4.27 24.44
CA ILE A 165 6.67 5.46 24.31
C ILE A 165 6.46 6.19 25.65
N GLY A 166 6.75 5.55 26.79
CA GLY A 166 6.46 6.09 28.13
C GLY A 166 6.92 7.53 28.36
N PRO A 167 8.11 7.95 27.90
CA PRO A 167 8.57 9.33 28.04
C PRO A 167 7.81 10.38 27.21
N ALA A 168 7.03 9.96 26.20
CA ALA A 168 6.34 10.89 25.31
C ALA A 168 5.26 11.68 26.07
N LYS A 169 5.39 13.01 26.10
CA LYS A 169 4.45 13.90 26.77
C LYS A 169 3.10 14.03 26.04
N GLY A 170 3.09 13.67 24.75
CA GLY A 170 2.01 13.92 23.82
C GLY A 170 2.16 15.26 23.10
N SER A 171 1.31 15.47 22.11
CA SER A 171 1.26 16.67 21.26
C SER A 171 -0.18 16.92 20.83
N SER A 172 -0.40 17.88 19.93
CA SER A 172 -1.69 18.06 19.27
C SER A 172 -2.07 16.88 18.36
N MET A 173 -1.10 16.08 17.93
CA MET A 173 -1.29 14.94 17.01
C MET A 173 -1.34 13.60 17.74
N HIS A 174 -0.61 13.45 18.86
CA HIS A 174 -0.47 12.18 19.56
C HIS A 174 -0.76 12.32 21.05
N TYR A 175 -1.46 11.34 21.61
CA TYR A 175 -1.64 11.25 23.05
C TYR A 175 -0.32 10.96 23.77
N SER A 176 -0.27 11.25 25.07
CA SER A 176 0.90 10.94 25.89
C SER A 176 1.18 9.43 25.91
N GLY A 177 2.44 9.06 26.07
CA GLY A 177 2.86 7.66 26.11
C GLY A 177 2.14 6.84 27.20
N PRO A 178 1.96 7.35 28.45
CA PRO A 178 1.18 6.65 29.46
C PRO A 178 -0.29 6.42 29.06
N HIS A 179 -0.91 7.39 28.37
CA HIS A 179 -2.27 7.23 27.87
C HIS A 179 -2.34 6.15 26.79
N ARG A 180 -1.50 6.23 25.76
CA ARG A 180 -1.41 5.24 24.68
C ARG A 180 -1.16 3.84 25.23
N CYS A 181 -0.25 3.71 26.20
CA CYS A 181 0.04 2.42 26.81
C CYS A 181 -1.18 1.83 27.56
N ARG A 182 -1.98 2.65 28.23
CA ARG A 182 -3.23 2.18 28.87
C ARG A 182 -4.21 1.63 27.84
N ILE A 183 -4.43 2.34 26.75
CA ILE A 183 -5.31 1.92 25.66
C ILE A 183 -4.80 0.61 25.02
N MET A 184 -3.52 0.53 24.68
CA MET A 184 -2.93 -0.67 24.10
C MET A 184 -3.07 -1.90 25.01
N ARG A 185 -2.92 -1.76 26.32
CA ARG A 185 -3.15 -2.86 27.27
C ARG A 185 -4.59 -3.35 27.25
N GLN A 186 -5.56 -2.43 27.19
CA GLN A 186 -6.98 -2.79 27.07
C GLN A 186 -7.24 -3.57 25.77
N CYS A 187 -6.74 -3.06 24.63
CA CYS A 187 -6.89 -3.71 23.33
C CYS A 187 -6.16 -5.04 23.23
N PHE A 188 -5.05 -5.23 23.96
CA PHE A 188 -4.31 -6.48 24.00
C PHE A 188 -5.10 -7.62 24.67
N VAL A 189 -5.85 -7.34 25.71
CA VAL A 189 -6.67 -8.34 26.41
C VAL A 189 -8.07 -8.52 25.80
N ASP A 190 -8.59 -7.49 25.12
CA ASP A 190 -9.92 -7.56 24.53
C ASP A 190 -9.95 -8.50 23.32
N ARG A 191 -10.82 -9.53 23.38
CA ARG A 191 -11.01 -10.53 22.32
C ARG A 191 -12.18 -10.19 21.39
N ARG A 192 -12.95 -9.13 21.66
CA ARG A 192 -14.23 -8.85 20.98
C ARG A 192 -14.07 -8.08 19.68
N VAL A 193 -12.93 -7.47 19.42
CA VAL A 193 -12.70 -6.75 18.17
C VAL A 193 -12.19 -7.74 17.12
N ARG A 194 -13.11 -8.24 16.30
CA ARG A 194 -12.84 -9.08 15.13
C ARG A 194 -12.64 -8.22 13.88
#